data_551c39570451f075f10d1fdcabfa3887
#
_entry.id   551c39570451f075f10d1fdcabfa3887
#
_cell.length_a   1.000
_cell.length_b   1.000
_cell.length_c   1.000
_cell.angle_alpha   90.00
_cell.angle_beta   90.00
_cell.angle_gamma   90.00
#
_symmetry.space_group_name_H-M   'P 1'
#
loop_
_entity.id
_entity.type
_entity.pdbx_description
1 polymer ?
#
loop_
_entity_poly.entity_id
_entity_poly.type
_entity_poly.pdbx_seq_one_letter_code
_entity_poly.pdbx_strand_id
1 'polypeptide(L)'
;MDFFDNCNTSSLAPYTVPLDRQRAEHLYRRLGFSASVQTIDQAVGQSASVLVDNLINQAIGMAPMAAPTWADWITTNYPEDDDLRSQITNDQKYEWTIGYANGLIKNNLRDRLSFFWSNHLVTELKVYEYLPY
;
A
#
# COMPACT_ATOMS: atom_id res chain seq x y z
N MET A 1 -40.76 -16.90 -14.80
CA MET A 1 -40.02 -16.69 -13.54
C MET A 1 -38.73 -15.97 -13.93
N ASP A 2 -38.83 -14.63 -13.97
CA ASP A 2 -37.79 -13.78 -14.58
C ASP A 2 -36.61 -13.66 -13.62
N PHE A 3 -35.53 -14.35 -13.93
CA PHE A 3 -34.28 -14.35 -13.14
C PHE A 3 -33.43 -13.06 -13.26
N PHE A 4 -33.92 -12.07 -14.02
CA PHE A 4 -33.15 -10.87 -14.34
C PHE A 4 -33.64 -9.56 -13.70
N ASP A 5 -34.68 -9.62 -12.87
CA ASP A 5 -35.34 -8.40 -12.37
C ASP A 5 -34.75 -7.82 -11.08
N ASN A 6 -33.53 -8.25 -10.63
CA ASN A 6 -32.89 -7.72 -9.44
C ASN A 6 -31.47 -7.21 -9.67
N CYS A 7 -31.08 -6.79 -10.84
CA CYS A 7 -29.98 -5.87 -11.01
C CYS A 7 -30.44 -4.47 -10.59
N ASN A 8 -30.59 -4.27 -9.29
CA ASN A 8 -30.72 -2.94 -8.74
C ASN A 8 -29.49 -2.15 -9.17
N THR A 9 -29.67 -1.20 -10.07
CA THR A 9 -28.66 -0.20 -10.38
C THR A 9 -28.29 0.47 -9.06
N SER A 10 -27.14 0.10 -8.49
CA SER A 10 -26.65 0.72 -7.27
C SER A 10 -26.55 2.22 -7.53
N SER A 11 -27.29 3.01 -6.77
CA SER A 11 -27.17 4.46 -6.79
C SER A 11 -25.72 4.84 -6.52
N LEU A 12 -25.15 5.74 -7.31
CA LEU A 12 -23.87 6.38 -7.02
C LEU A 12 -23.96 7.43 -5.91
N ALA A 13 -25.14 7.55 -5.26
CA ALA A 13 -25.31 8.45 -4.13
C ALA A 13 -24.38 8.03 -2.98
N PRO A 14 -23.79 9.00 -2.26
CA PRO A 14 -22.96 8.72 -1.10
C PRO A 14 -23.70 7.89 -0.06
N TYR A 15 -22.99 6.94 0.54
CA TYR A 15 -23.53 6.16 1.66
C TYR A 15 -23.63 7.03 2.92
N THR A 16 -24.86 7.23 3.43
CA THR A 16 -25.13 8.17 4.53
C THR A 16 -25.45 7.50 5.87
N VAL A 17 -25.65 6.17 5.87
CA VAL A 17 -25.95 5.45 7.13
C VAL A 17 -24.64 5.24 7.93
N PRO A 18 -24.66 5.41 9.28
CA PRO A 18 -23.50 5.08 10.10
C PRO A 18 -23.02 3.66 9.88
N LEU A 19 -21.70 3.46 9.91
CA LEU A 19 -21.08 2.15 9.69
C LEU A 19 -21.43 1.20 10.82
N ASP A 20 -21.95 0.02 10.48
CA ASP A 20 -21.90 -1.14 11.35
C ASP A 20 -20.54 -1.84 11.26
N ARG A 21 -20.30 -2.82 12.10
CA ARG A 21 -19.02 -3.56 12.14
C ARG A 21 -18.66 -4.18 10.78
N GLN A 22 -19.62 -4.83 10.12
CA GLN A 22 -19.40 -5.49 8.83
C GLN A 22 -19.00 -4.50 7.74
N ARG A 23 -19.64 -3.34 7.70
CA ARG A 23 -19.32 -2.28 6.75
C ARG A 23 -18.00 -1.59 7.04
N ALA A 24 -17.66 -1.39 8.34
CA ALA A 24 -16.36 -0.89 8.74
C ALA A 24 -15.24 -1.86 8.31
N GLU A 25 -15.39 -3.15 8.55
CA GLU A 25 -14.45 -4.17 8.08
C GLU A 25 -14.32 -4.17 6.56
N HIS A 26 -15.44 -4.08 5.84
CA HIS A 26 -15.43 -4.02 4.38
C HIS A 26 -14.66 -2.79 3.88
N LEU A 27 -14.90 -1.62 4.47
CA LEU A 27 -14.23 -0.37 4.09
C LEU A 27 -12.70 -0.49 4.28
N TYR A 28 -12.24 -0.95 5.44
CA TYR A 28 -10.82 -1.13 5.70
C TYR A 28 -10.16 -2.17 4.80
N ARG A 29 -10.85 -3.25 4.43
CA ARG A 29 -10.36 -4.23 3.43
C ARG A 29 -10.21 -3.63 2.04
N ARG A 30 -11.03 -2.63 1.69
CA ARG A 30 -10.95 -1.95 0.38
C ARG A 30 -9.90 -0.86 0.36
N LEU A 31 -9.76 -0.11 1.43
CA LEU A 31 -8.87 1.05 1.54
C LEU A 31 -7.50 0.72 2.15
N GLY A 32 -7.33 -0.48 2.72
CA GLY A 32 -6.09 -0.94 3.31
C GLY A 32 -5.85 -2.42 3.03
N PHE A 33 -4.87 -3.00 3.70
CA PHE A 33 -4.62 -4.46 3.69
C PHE A 33 -5.24 -5.14 4.90
N SER A 34 -5.28 -4.45 6.04
CA SER A 34 -5.90 -4.93 7.28
C SER A 34 -6.19 -3.78 8.22
N ALA A 35 -7.00 -4.05 9.24
CA ALA A 35 -7.19 -3.16 10.39
C ALA A 35 -7.28 -3.99 11.66
N SER A 36 -6.80 -3.44 12.77
CA SER A 36 -6.94 -4.08 14.08
C SER A 36 -8.41 -4.11 14.50
N VAL A 37 -8.76 -5.04 15.39
CA VAL A 37 -10.10 -5.10 15.98
C VAL A 37 -10.46 -3.75 16.61
N GLN A 38 -9.52 -3.14 17.32
CA GLN A 38 -9.71 -1.83 17.92
C GLN A 38 -10.02 -0.73 16.89
N THR A 39 -9.31 -0.73 15.75
CA THR A 39 -9.56 0.22 14.66
C THR A 39 -10.96 0.05 14.08
N ILE A 40 -11.40 -1.20 13.89
CA ILE A 40 -12.74 -1.51 13.41
C ILE A 40 -13.79 -1.03 14.42
N ASP A 41 -13.61 -1.33 15.70
CA ASP A 41 -14.56 -0.92 16.75
C ASP A 41 -14.69 0.60 16.85
N GLN A 42 -13.60 1.34 16.67
CA GLN A 42 -13.61 2.81 16.62
C GLN A 42 -14.33 3.38 15.39
N ALA A 43 -14.41 2.64 14.30
CA ALA A 43 -15.09 3.05 13.08
C ALA A 43 -16.61 2.79 13.13
N VAL A 44 -17.08 1.91 14.00
CA VAL A 44 -18.50 1.63 14.16
C VAL A 44 -19.24 2.89 14.63
N GLY A 45 -20.34 3.21 13.98
CA GLY A 45 -21.14 4.41 14.25
C GLY A 45 -20.65 5.68 13.55
N GLN A 46 -19.47 5.66 12.93
CA GLN A 46 -18.98 6.79 12.13
C GLN A 46 -19.63 6.85 10.75
N SER A 47 -19.60 8.03 10.13
CA SER A 47 -19.94 8.21 8.72
C SER A 47 -18.80 7.67 7.83
N ALA A 48 -19.15 6.94 6.77
CA ALA A 48 -18.18 6.43 5.80
C ALA A 48 -17.37 7.57 5.15
N SER A 49 -17.99 8.69 4.80
CA SER A 49 -17.29 9.84 4.20
C SER A 49 -16.26 10.43 5.15
N VAL A 50 -16.63 10.66 6.42
CA VAL A 50 -15.69 11.19 7.44
C VAL A 50 -14.49 10.26 7.61
N LEU A 51 -14.73 8.95 7.67
CA LEU A 51 -13.65 7.98 7.81
C LEU A 51 -12.71 7.97 6.60
N VAL A 52 -13.26 8.03 5.38
CA VAL A 52 -12.48 8.10 4.14
C VAL A 52 -11.66 9.39 4.08
N ASP A 53 -12.25 10.54 4.40
CA ASP A 53 -11.55 11.83 4.43
C ASP A 53 -10.38 11.82 5.44
N ASN A 54 -10.59 11.22 6.61
CA ASN A 54 -9.54 11.06 7.61
C ASN A 54 -8.39 10.18 7.09
N LEU A 55 -8.70 9.06 6.42
CA LEU A 55 -7.68 8.19 5.84
C LEU A 55 -6.90 8.87 4.70
N ILE A 56 -7.58 9.67 3.88
CA ILE A 56 -6.93 10.48 2.83
C ILE A 56 -6.00 11.52 3.46
N ASN A 57 -6.48 12.28 4.44
CA ASN A 57 -5.69 13.31 5.12
C ASN A 57 -4.47 12.70 5.82
N GLN A 58 -4.63 11.55 6.47
CA GLN A 58 -3.51 10.79 7.03
C GLN A 58 -2.49 10.40 5.96
N ALA A 59 -2.96 9.84 4.84
CA ALA A 59 -2.08 9.40 3.75
C ALA A 59 -1.28 10.57 3.15
N ILE A 60 -1.90 11.74 2.99
CA ILE A 60 -1.25 12.96 2.48
C ILE A 60 -0.21 13.49 3.47
N GLY A 61 -0.52 13.45 4.77
CA GLY A 61 0.35 13.97 5.82
C GLY A 61 1.55 13.07 6.18
N MET A 62 1.60 11.85 5.68
CA MET A 62 2.68 10.91 5.99
C MET A 62 3.97 11.27 5.24
N ALA A 63 5.10 11.29 5.97
CA ALA A 63 6.42 11.38 5.36
C ALA A 63 6.70 10.17 4.43
N PRO A 64 7.50 10.33 3.37
CA PRO A 64 7.97 9.21 2.57
C PRO A 64 8.65 8.14 3.45
N MET A 65 8.64 6.89 2.99
CA MET A 65 9.46 5.85 3.62
C MET A 65 10.93 6.28 3.55
N ALA A 66 11.67 6.05 4.65
CA ALA A 66 13.10 6.34 4.65
C ALA A 66 13.81 5.55 3.54
N ALA A 67 14.63 6.25 2.78
CA ALA A 67 15.45 5.62 1.77
C ALA A 67 16.49 4.69 2.45
N PRO A 68 16.84 3.55 1.84
CA PRO A 68 17.93 2.71 2.33
C PRO A 68 19.26 3.48 2.25
N THR A 69 20.24 3.07 3.04
CA THR A 69 21.55 3.76 3.14
C THR A 69 22.34 3.77 1.83
N TRP A 70 22.01 2.89 0.92
CA TRP A 70 22.62 2.74 -0.40
C TRP A 70 21.83 3.41 -1.54
N ALA A 71 20.74 4.14 -1.21
CA ALA A 71 19.90 4.76 -2.24
C ALA A 71 20.65 5.76 -3.14
N ASP A 72 21.68 6.42 -2.60
CA ASP A 72 22.51 7.39 -3.31
C ASP A 72 23.82 6.79 -3.86
N TRP A 73 23.95 5.46 -3.85
CA TRP A 73 25.13 4.83 -4.40
C TRP A 73 25.20 5.02 -5.93
N ILE A 74 26.42 5.18 -6.41
CA ILE A 74 26.74 5.23 -7.85
C ILE A 74 27.64 4.03 -8.21
N THR A 75 27.88 3.81 -9.46
CA THR A 75 28.66 2.67 -9.97
C THR A 75 30.00 2.49 -9.27
N THR A 76 30.66 3.59 -8.90
CA THR A 76 31.97 3.57 -8.21
C THR A 76 31.88 3.14 -6.74
N ASN A 77 30.69 3.03 -6.15
CA ASN A 77 30.51 2.49 -4.81
C ASN A 77 30.50 0.95 -4.78
N TYR A 78 30.38 0.32 -5.95
CA TYR A 78 30.39 -1.13 -6.08
C TYR A 78 31.83 -1.62 -6.38
N PRO A 79 32.20 -2.79 -5.85
CA PRO A 79 33.50 -3.39 -6.18
C PRO A 79 33.59 -3.78 -7.67
N GLU A 80 34.82 -3.81 -8.20
CA GLU A 80 35.07 -4.29 -9.55
C GLU A 80 34.88 -5.81 -9.67
N ASP A 81 35.02 -6.54 -8.59
CA ASP A 81 34.80 -7.97 -8.50
C ASP A 81 33.32 -8.30 -8.72
N ASP A 82 33.03 -9.10 -9.76
CA ASP A 82 31.67 -9.42 -10.19
C ASP A 82 30.90 -10.24 -9.15
N ASP A 83 31.58 -11.14 -8.42
CA ASP A 83 30.94 -12.00 -7.42
C ASP A 83 30.54 -11.15 -6.19
N LEU A 84 31.43 -10.29 -5.71
CA LEU A 84 31.16 -9.37 -4.61
C LEU A 84 30.07 -8.36 -5.00
N ARG A 85 30.11 -7.81 -6.20
CA ARG A 85 29.07 -6.89 -6.71
C ARG A 85 27.72 -7.57 -6.73
N SER A 86 27.65 -8.79 -7.24
CA SER A 86 26.41 -9.59 -7.29
C SER A 86 25.87 -9.88 -5.90
N GLN A 87 26.73 -10.20 -4.93
CA GLN A 87 26.33 -10.42 -3.57
C GLN A 87 25.73 -9.16 -2.95
N ILE A 88 26.43 -8.02 -3.04
CA ILE A 88 25.91 -6.72 -2.52
C ILE A 88 24.58 -6.38 -3.17
N THR A 89 24.44 -6.51 -4.48
CA THR A 89 23.18 -6.21 -5.19
C THR A 89 22.03 -7.12 -4.74
N ASN A 90 22.31 -8.39 -4.50
CA ASN A 90 21.31 -9.32 -3.96
C ASN A 90 20.90 -8.97 -2.55
N ASP A 91 21.84 -8.59 -1.69
CA ASP A 91 21.56 -8.15 -0.32
C ASP A 91 20.69 -6.87 -0.31
N GLN A 92 20.99 -5.92 -1.18
CA GLN A 92 20.20 -4.70 -1.39
C GLN A 92 18.77 -5.02 -1.87
N LYS A 93 18.62 -5.94 -2.84
CA LYS A 93 17.31 -6.42 -3.31
C LYS A 93 16.51 -7.06 -2.17
N TYR A 94 17.16 -7.86 -1.36
CA TYR A 94 16.53 -8.51 -0.22
C TYR A 94 16.08 -7.48 0.82
N GLU A 95 16.97 -6.55 1.21
CA GLU A 95 16.66 -5.46 2.16
C GLU A 95 15.47 -4.63 1.66
N TRP A 96 15.50 -4.21 0.39
CA TRP A 96 14.40 -3.46 -0.24
C TRP A 96 13.08 -4.23 -0.19
N THR A 97 13.09 -5.50 -0.58
CA THR A 97 11.88 -6.33 -0.62
C THR A 97 11.28 -6.50 0.77
N ILE A 98 12.09 -6.78 1.78
CA ILE A 98 11.64 -6.91 3.16
C ILE A 98 11.14 -5.57 3.72
N GLY A 99 11.88 -4.48 3.47
CA GLY A 99 11.51 -3.13 3.88
C GLY A 99 10.17 -2.71 3.28
N TYR A 100 10.00 -2.93 1.98
CA TYR A 100 8.75 -2.65 1.26
C TYR A 100 7.58 -3.50 1.80
N ALA A 101 7.75 -4.82 1.93
CA ALA A 101 6.71 -5.70 2.45
C ALA A 101 6.28 -5.32 3.87
N ASN A 102 7.24 -5.00 4.76
CA ASN A 102 6.96 -4.53 6.11
C ASN A 102 6.28 -3.16 6.13
N GLY A 103 6.54 -2.32 5.15
CA GLY A 103 5.90 -1.01 4.98
C GLY A 103 4.42 -1.14 4.63
N LEU A 104 4.06 -2.08 3.76
CA LEU A 104 2.71 -2.22 3.18
C LEU A 104 1.57 -2.46 4.20
N ILE A 105 1.88 -2.87 5.42
CA ILE A 105 0.86 -3.23 6.42
C ILE A 105 0.69 -2.16 7.52
N LYS A 106 1.33 -1.00 7.42
CA LYS A 106 1.41 -0.02 8.53
C LYS A 106 0.48 1.18 8.36
N ASN A 107 0.22 1.62 7.13
CA ASN A 107 -0.32 2.94 6.85
C ASN A 107 -1.63 2.92 6.03
N ASN A 108 -2.41 1.86 6.11
CA ASN A 108 -3.76 1.74 5.52
C ASN A 108 -3.85 2.18 4.04
N LEU A 109 -4.57 3.28 3.76
CA LEU A 109 -4.84 3.76 2.40
C LEU A 109 -3.56 4.08 1.62
N ARG A 110 -2.55 4.69 2.25
CA ARG A 110 -1.29 5.00 1.59
C ARG A 110 -0.61 3.76 1.05
N ASP A 111 -0.52 2.71 1.88
CA ASP A 111 0.13 1.46 1.51
C ASP A 111 -0.65 0.75 0.39
N ARG A 112 -1.98 0.79 0.46
CA ARG A 112 -2.84 0.26 -0.58
C ARG A 112 -2.64 0.96 -1.92
N LEU A 113 -2.55 2.28 -1.91
CA LEU A 113 -2.28 3.07 -3.11
C LEU A 113 -0.86 2.85 -3.64
N SER A 114 0.14 2.78 -2.75
CA SER A 114 1.52 2.47 -3.14
C SER A 114 1.62 1.11 -3.82
N PHE A 115 0.97 0.09 -3.27
CA PHE A 115 0.92 -1.23 -3.89
C PHE A 115 0.20 -1.22 -5.24
N PHE A 116 -0.93 -0.52 -5.34
CA PHE A 116 -1.67 -0.37 -6.60
C PHE A 116 -0.78 0.25 -7.68
N TRP A 117 -0.16 1.39 -7.38
CA TRP A 117 0.70 2.09 -8.35
C TRP A 117 1.97 1.33 -8.68
N SER A 118 2.59 0.61 -7.72
CA SER A 118 3.75 -0.23 -8.00
C SER A 118 3.45 -1.34 -9.01
N ASN A 119 2.23 -1.88 -9.00
CA ASN A 119 1.82 -2.87 -10.00
C ASN A 119 1.49 -2.27 -11.37
N HIS A 120 1.17 -0.97 -11.45
CA HIS A 120 0.86 -0.29 -12.71
C HIS A 120 2.09 0.35 -13.36
N LEU A 121 3.05 0.78 -12.55
CA LEU A 121 4.29 1.41 -12.98
C LEU A 121 5.48 0.44 -12.86
N VAL A 122 5.25 -0.82 -13.23
CA VAL A 122 6.17 -1.93 -12.96
C VAL A 122 7.53 -1.70 -13.59
N THR A 123 8.53 -1.70 -12.72
CA THR A 123 9.91 -1.96 -13.06
C THR A 123 10.32 -3.24 -12.32
N GLU A 124 10.78 -4.25 -13.06
CA GLU A 124 11.25 -5.49 -12.43
C GLU A 124 12.65 -5.29 -11.86
N LEU A 125 12.81 -5.50 -10.54
CA LEU A 125 14.12 -5.39 -9.86
C LEU A 125 15.22 -6.24 -10.49
N LYS A 126 14.87 -7.35 -11.12
CA LYS A 126 15.83 -8.23 -11.80
C LYS A 126 16.43 -7.62 -13.08
N VAL A 127 15.79 -6.58 -13.65
CA VAL A 127 16.24 -5.91 -14.89
C VAL A 127 17.32 -4.88 -14.59
N TYR A 128 17.44 -4.43 -13.33
CA TYR A 128 18.46 -3.47 -12.95
C TYR A 128 19.73 -4.17 -12.51
N GLU A 129 20.82 -3.81 -13.16
CA GLU A 129 22.18 -4.24 -12.77
C GLU A 129 22.57 -3.57 -11.44
N TYR A 130 22.16 -2.30 -11.26
CA TYR A 130 22.38 -1.51 -10.06
C TYR A 130 21.05 -0.97 -9.56
N LEU A 131 20.78 -1.10 -8.26
CA LEU A 131 19.50 -0.70 -7.64
C LEU A 131 19.25 0.81 -7.46
N PRO A 132 20.26 1.69 -7.38
CA PRO A 132 20.06 3.14 -7.24
C PRO A 132 19.48 3.86 -8.47
N TYR A 133 19.08 3.15 -9.51
CA TYR A 133 18.48 3.72 -10.73
C TYR A 133 16.96 3.64 -10.71
#